data_69ddc5f556e684ef19bd5003c3704440
#
_entry.id   69ddc5f556e684ef19bd5003c3704440
#
_cell.length_a   1.000
_cell.length_b   1.000
_cell.length_c   1.000
_cell.angle_alpha   90.00
_cell.angle_beta   90.00
_cell.angle_gamma   90.00
#
_symmetry.space_group_name_H-M   'P 1'
#
loop_
_entity.id
_entity.type
_entity.pdbx_description
1 polymer ?
#
loop_
_entity_poly.entity_id
_entity_poly.type
_entity_poly.pdbx_seq_one_letter_code
_entity_poly.pdbx_strand_id
1 'polypeptide(L)'
;MSMTPSHRAFLHQVVSRHVPTCYQRLLIHEPTLAAAETQTVLPAGVIVQKTITLQLGPLLLQVTSIGDFSLGRRSIRAIASALGLSRREASHQTINPAHCDPEKEYGLQAGMVSPFLPPKYPTRLAAVVQLPWPVEWEREQREVAVSLSLCECLMLPLSSFLDVLREYAKRAYPDHVSFLVLPEGCGSGSYERRPFLDYSHGEIERDKQNA
;
A
#
# COMPACT_ATOMS: atom_id res chain seq x y z
N MET A 1 15.69 5.34 7.27
CA MET A 1 16.33 5.38 5.93
C MET A 1 15.32 5.87 4.91
N SER A 2 15.75 6.58 3.87
CA SER A 2 14.93 6.95 2.72
C SER A 2 15.08 5.91 1.60
N MET A 3 14.23 5.96 0.58
CA MET A 3 14.52 5.24 -0.67
C MET A 3 15.94 5.52 -1.13
N THR A 4 16.66 4.51 -1.58
CA THR A 4 18.03 4.73 -2.12
C THR A 4 18.00 5.66 -3.32
N PRO A 5 19.06 6.42 -3.60
CA PRO A 5 19.09 7.31 -4.76
C PRO A 5 18.76 6.60 -6.09
N SER A 6 19.24 5.38 -6.28
CA SER A 6 18.95 4.56 -7.47
C SER A 6 17.49 4.15 -7.56
N HIS A 7 16.89 3.77 -6.43
CA HIS A 7 15.46 3.41 -6.37
C HIS A 7 14.57 4.64 -6.67
N ARG A 8 14.91 5.80 -6.07
CA ARG A 8 14.22 7.07 -6.32
C ARG A 8 14.33 7.49 -7.80
N ALA A 9 15.53 7.41 -8.38
CA ALA A 9 15.74 7.71 -9.80
C ALA A 9 14.93 6.79 -10.72
N PHE A 10 14.85 5.49 -10.38
CA PHE A 10 14.05 4.54 -11.14
C PHE A 10 12.56 4.85 -11.04
N LEU A 11 12.03 5.12 -9.84
CA LEU A 11 10.64 5.54 -9.65
C LEU A 11 10.34 6.81 -10.46
N HIS A 12 11.20 7.83 -10.37
CA HIS A 12 11.03 9.07 -11.11
C HIS A 12 11.01 8.84 -12.63
N GLN A 13 11.87 7.95 -13.15
CA GLN A 13 11.88 7.59 -14.57
C GLN A 13 10.55 6.96 -15.01
N VAL A 14 9.93 6.11 -14.17
CA VAL A 14 8.62 5.50 -14.47
C VAL A 14 7.53 6.57 -14.42
N VAL A 15 7.51 7.36 -13.36
CA VAL A 15 6.51 8.42 -13.16
C VAL A 15 6.51 9.40 -14.34
N SER A 16 7.68 9.85 -14.79
CA SER A 16 7.81 10.84 -15.87
C SER A 16 7.30 10.36 -17.25
N ARG A 17 7.02 9.08 -17.40
CA ARG A 17 6.39 8.53 -18.62
C ARG A 17 4.88 8.69 -18.63
N HIS A 18 4.26 8.76 -17.47
CA HIS A 18 2.81 8.80 -17.31
C HIS A 18 2.28 10.13 -16.78
N VAL A 19 3.15 10.88 -16.10
CA VAL A 19 2.79 12.13 -15.43
C VAL A 19 3.74 13.23 -15.90
N PRO A 20 3.24 14.28 -16.58
CA PRO A 20 4.05 15.45 -16.90
C PRO A 20 4.68 16.07 -15.65
N THR A 21 5.89 16.57 -15.75
CA THR A 21 6.66 17.10 -14.61
C THR A 21 5.91 18.19 -13.83
N CYS A 22 5.09 19.00 -14.51
CA CYS A 22 4.29 20.04 -13.87
C CYS A 22 3.20 19.51 -12.93
N TYR A 23 2.83 18.23 -13.04
CA TYR A 23 1.88 17.54 -12.15
C TYR A 23 2.57 16.64 -11.12
N GLN A 24 3.90 16.59 -11.10
CA GLN A 24 4.67 15.88 -10.08
C GLN A 24 5.06 16.89 -9.01
N ARG A 25 4.59 16.71 -7.80
CA ARG A 25 4.92 17.61 -6.69
C ARG A 25 5.63 16.86 -5.58
N LEU A 26 6.69 17.43 -5.05
CA LEU A 26 7.40 16.94 -3.88
C LEU A 26 6.94 17.72 -2.67
N LEU A 27 6.44 17.03 -1.66
CA LEU A 27 6.13 17.61 -0.36
C LEU A 27 7.20 17.17 0.65
N ILE A 28 7.79 18.15 1.33
CA ILE A 28 8.69 17.93 2.47
C ILE A 28 7.89 18.30 3.72
N HIS A 29 7.93 17.44 4.72
CA HIS A 29 7.17 17.60 5.96
C HIS A 29 7.98 17.08 7.17
N GLU A 30 7.48 17.34 8.37
CA GLU A 30 8.04 16.74 9.58
C GLU A 30 7.97 15.21 9.53
N PRO A 31 8.90 14.49 10.19
CA PRO A 31 8.92 13.04 10.16
C PRO A 31 7.59 12.43 10.62
N THR A 32 7.06 11.50 9.81
CA THR A 32 5.85 10.73 10.12
C THR A 32 6.15 9.25 9.99
N LEU A 33 5.65 8.44 10.93
CA LEU A 33 5.87 6.99 10.95
C LEU A 33 4.68 6.19 10.42
N ALA A 34 3.50 6.78 10.41
CA ALA A 34 2.27 6.12 9.99
C ALA A 34 1.54 6.91 8.90
N ALA A 35 0.82 6.21 8.03
CA ALA A 35 -0.01 6.84 7.00
C ALA A 35 -1.03 7.83 7.58
N ALA A 36 -1.54 7.57 8.79
CA ALA A 36 -2.43 8.47 9.51
C ALA A 36 -1.78 9.82 9.81
N GLU A 37 -0.55 9.81 10.34
CA GLU A 37 0.23 11.02 10.61
C GLU A 37 0.55 11.75 9.29
N THR A 38 0.97 11.01 8.27
CA THR A 38 1.25 11.59 6.94
C THR A 38 0.01 12.30 6.40
N GLN A 39 -1.18 11.71 6.53
CA GLN A 39 -2.42 12.32 6.06
C GLN A 39 -2.70 13.69 6.70
N THR A 40 -2.28 13.92 7.94
CA THR A 40 -2.52 15.20 8.64
C THR A 40 -1.69 16.36 8.10
N VAL A 41 -0.55 16.08 7.46
CA VAL A 41 0.36 17.08 6.88
C VAL A 41 0.16 17.28 5.37
N LEU A 42 -0.71 16.48 4.74
CA LEU A 42 -1.02 16.60 3.32
C LEU A 42 -1.97 17.77 3.01
N PRO A 43 -1.82 18.41 1.85
CA PRO A 43 -2.78 19.40 1.36
C PRO A 43 -4.19 18.81 1.20
N ALA A 44 -5.20 19.68 1.25
CA ALA A 44 -6.57 19.26 0.95
C ALA A 44 -6.69 18.62 -0.43
N GLY A 45 -7.45 17.52 -0.53
CA GLY A 45 -7.62 16.77 -1.78
C GLY A 45 -6.52 15.76 -2.09
N VAL A 46 -5.42 15.76 -1.33
CA VAL A 46 -4.36 14.75 -1.44
C VAL A 46 -4.63 13.60 -0.46
N ILE A 47 -4.51 12.37 -0.93
CA ILE A 47 -4.80 11.18 -0.13
C ILE A 47 -3.53 10.34 -0.05
N VAL A 48 -3.16 9.90 1.16
CA VAL A 48 -1.98 9.05 1.35
C VAL A 48 -2.23 7.64 0.78
N GLN A 49 -1.21 7.10 0.14
CA GLN A 49 -1.17 5.67 -0.18
C GLN A 49 -0.80 4.88 1.08
N LYS A 50 -1.57 3.85 1.38
CA LYS A 50 -1.36 2.95 2.55
C LYS A 50 -1.07 1.54 2.08
N THR A 51 -0.10 0.89 2.71
CA THR A 51 0.24 -0.51 2.45
C THR A 51 0.33 -1.28 3.76
N ILE A 52 -0.21 -2.49 3.76
CA ILE A 52 -0.06 -3.46 4.84
C ILE A 52 0.53 -4.76 4.29
N THR A 53 1.19 -5.50 5.14
CA THR A 53 1.60 -6.87 4.87
C THR A 53 0.49 -7.83 5.28
N LEU A 54 0.14 -8.77 4.42
CA LEU A 54 -0.87 -9.81 4.67
C LEU A 54 -0.23 -11.18 4.49
N GLN A 55 -0.24 -12.00 5.54
CA GLN A 55 -0.04 -13.44 5.41
C GLN A 55 -1.39 -14.08 5.10
N LEU A 56 -1.50 -14.76 3.96
CA LEU A 56 -2.72 -15.46 3.56
C LEU A 56 -2.37 -16.91 3.21
N GLY A 57 -2.68 -17.83 4.13
CA GLY A 57 -2.19 -19.19 4.03
C GLY A 57 -0.66 -19.23 3.95
N PRO A 58 -0.08 -19.90 2.93
CA PRO A 58 1.37 -19.94 2.76
C PRO A 58 1.97 -18.68 2.13
N LEU A 59 1.15 -17.76 1.61
CA LEU A 59 1.60 -16.62 0.81
C LEU A 59 1.76 -15.36 1.65
N LEU A 60 2.86 -14.65 1.40
CA LEU A 60 3.08 -13.30 1.92
C LEU A 60 2.72 -12.29 0.84
N LEU A 61 1.90 -11.31 1.17
CA LEU A 61 1.34 -10.33 0.24
C LEU A 61 1.55 -8.91 0.76
N GLN A 62 1.71 -7.96 -0.14
CA GLN A 62 1.44 -6.56 0.15
C GLN A 62 0.05 -6.20 -0.35
N VAL A 63 -0.76 -5.60 0.51
CA VAL A 63 -2.06 -5.04 0.11
C VAL A 63 -1.99 -3.53 0.25
N THR A 64 -2.23 -2.84 -0.85
CA THR A 64 -2.12 -1.40 -0.93
C THR A 64 -3.46 -0.77 -1.32
N SER A 65 -3.74 0.40 -0.79
CA SER A 65 -4.91 1.22 -1.09
C SER A 65 -4.55 2.69 -1.12
N ILE A 66 -5.42 3.48 -1.71
CA ILE A 66 -5.42 4.92 -1.56
C ILE A 66 -6.37 5.26 -0.42
N GLY A 67 -5.86 5.95 0.60
CA GLY A 67 -6.60 6.19 1.84
C GLY A 67 -6.66 4.99 2.78
N ASP A 68 -7.44 5.13 3.85
CA ASP A 68 -7.63 4.06 4.82
C ASP A 68 -8.52 2.95 4.28
N PHE A 69 -8.27 1.72 4.71
CA PHE A 69 -9.02 0.55 4.26
C PHE A 69 -9.08 -0.54 5.31
N SER A 70 -10.07 -1.40 5.16
CA SER A 70 -10.17 -2.64 5.93
C SER A 70 -10.30 -3.83 4.99
N LEU A 71 -9.68 -4.95 5.36
CA LEU A 71 -9.80 -6.21 4.62
C LEU A 71 -11.01 -7.01 5.12
N GLY A 72 -12.13 -6.84 4.44
CA GLY A 72 -13.31 -7.64 4.68
C GLY A 72 -13.23 -9.02 4.03
N ARG A 73 -14.16 -9.93 4.40
CA ARG A 73 -14.24 -11.30 3.85
C ARG A 73 -14.31 -11.33 2.31
N ARG A 74 -14.93 -10.32 1.69
CA ARG A 74 -15.07 -10.23 0.23
C ARG A 74 -13.71 -9.96 -0.42
N SER A 75 -12.95 -9.00 0.11
CA SER A 75 -11.60 -8.69 -0.38
C SER A 75 -10.66 -9.88 -0.24
N ILE A 76 -10.66 -10.53 0.93
CA ILE A 76 -9.84 -11.73 1.17
C ILE A 76 -10.19 -12.86 0.20
N ARG A 77 -11.47 -13.11 -0.06
CA ARG A 77 -11.91 -14.12 -1.03
C ARG A 77 -11.49 -13.78 -2.46
N ALA A 78 -11.59 -12.53 -2.85
CA ALA A 78 -11.16 -12.07 -4.17
C ALA A 78 -9.64 -12.25 -4.35
N ILE A 79 -8.84 -11.85 -3.36
CA ILE A 79 -7.38 -12.06 -3.35
C ILE A 79 -7.06 -13.56 -3.44
N ALA A 80 -7.67 -14.38 -2.58
CA ALA A 80 -7.45 -15.82 -2.55
C ALA A 80 -7.78 -16.48 -3.89
N SER A 81 -8.93 -16.12 -4.48
CA SER A 81 -9.34 -16.62 -5.80
C SER A 81 -8.38 -16.24 -6.90
N ALA A 82 -7.92 -14.98 -6.93
CA ALA A 82 -6.95 -14.51 -7.91
C ALA A 82 -5.58 -15.21 -7.80
N LEU A 83 -5.23 -15.67 -6.60
CA LEU A 83 -3.97 -16.38 -6.31
C LEU A 83 -4.12 -17.91 -6.32
N GLY A 84 -5.30 -18.43 -6.67
CA GLY A 84 -5.55 -19.87 -6.73
C GLY A 84 -5.58 -20.58 -5.36
N LEU A 85 -5.77 -19.82 -4.27
CA LEU A 85 -5.86 -20.39 -2.92
C LEU A 85 -7.24 -21.02 -2.66
N SER A 86 -7.25 -22.15 -1.96
CA SER A 86 -8.46 -22.79 -1.47
C SER A 86 -9.12 -21.97 -0.34
N ARG A 87 -10.42 -22.22 -0.09
CA ARG A 87 -11.14 -21.59 1.03
C ARG A 87 -10.49 -21.88 2.39
N ARG A 88 -9.90 -23.06 2.58
CA ARG A 88 -9.21 -23.45 3.80
C ARG A 88 -7.95 -22.60 4.00
N GLU A 89 -7.11 -22.47 2.98
CA GLU A 89 -5.92 -21.63 3.02
C GLU A 89 -6.29 -20.16 3.27
N ALA A 90 -7.32 -19.64 2.60
CA ALA A 90 -7.80 -18.27 2.78
C ALA A 90 -8.40 -17.99 4.18
N SER A 91 -8.73 -19.02 4.97
CA SER A 91 -9.19 -18.83 6.35
C SER A 91 -8.07 -18.48 7.33
N HIS A 92 -6.82 -18.80 6.97
CA HIS A 92 -5.64 -18.49 7.79
C HIS A 92 -5.02 -17.17 7.30
N GLN A 93 -5.35 -16.09 7.98
CA GLN A 93 -4.87 -14.75 7.64
C GLN A 93 -4.28 -14.03 8.86
N THR A 94 -3.18 -13.32 8.64
CA THR A 94 -2.54 -12.49 9.67
C THR A 94 -2.08 -11.19 9.04
N ILE A 95 -2.54 -10.06 9.57
CA ILE A 95 -2.12 -8.73 9.13
C ILE A 95 -0.84 -8.37 9.89
N ASN A 96 0.15 -7.84 9.17
CA ASN A 96 1.45 -7.45 9.68
C ASN A 96 2.07 -8.53 10.58
N PRO A 97 2.33 -9.75 10.05
CA PRO A 97 2.81 -10.86 10.86
C PRO A 97 4.16 -10.53 11.49
N ALA A 98 4.32 -10.83 12.79
CA ALA A 98 5.50 -10.48 13.56
C ALA A 98 6.84 -11.06 13.03
N HIS A 99 6.75 -12.15 12.24
CA HIS A 99 7.92 -12.76 11.60
C HIS A 99 8.30 -12.11 10.27
N CYS A 100 7.53 -11.12 9.80
CA CYS A 100 7.83 -10.39 8.58
C CYS A 100 8.65 -9.14 8.93
N ASP A 101 9.89 -9.12 8.46
CA ASP A 101 10.78 -7.98 8.56
C ASP A 101 10.71 -7.20 7.23
N PRO A 102 10.12 -5.99 7.19
CA PRO A 102 9.97 -5.23 5.96
C PRO A 102 11.29 -4.94 5.25
N GLU A 103 12.38 -4.76 5.99
CA GLU A 103 13.68 -4.49 5.40
C GLU A 103 14.23 -5.72 4.67
N LYS A 104 14.09 -6.90 5.26
CA LYS A 104 14.50 -8.16 4.62
C LYS A 104 13.57 -8.58 3.49
N GLU A 105 12.26 -8.42 3.68
CA GLU A 105 11.26 -8.91 2.72
C GLU A 105 11.08 -7.97 1.53
N TYR A 106 11.19 -6.66 1.74
CA TYR A 106 10.85 -5.67 0.71
C TYR A 106 11.97 -4.68 0.41
N GLY A 107 13.06 -4.70 1.15
CA GLY A 107 14.12 -3.69 1.06
C GLY A 107 13.67 -2.28 1.48
N LEU A 108 12.58 -2.19 2.25
CA LEU A 108 11.98 -0.94 2.70
C LEU A 108 11.91 -0.91 4.23
N GLN A 109 12.24 0.22 4.82
CA GLN A 109 12.10 0.42 6.27
C GLN A 109 10.63 0.30 6.70
N ALA A 110 10.41 -0.20 7.92
CA ALA A 110 9.10 -0.14 8.55
C ALA A 110 8.54 1.31 8.55
N GLY A 111 7.27 1.47 8.27
CA GLY A 111 6.64 2.78 8.06
C GLY A 111 6.76 3.34 6.65
N MET A 112 7.65 2.77 5.81
CA MET A 112 7.83 3.18 4.41
C MET A 112 7.41 2.10 3.41
N VAL A 113 6.74 1.05 3.87
CA VAL A 113 6.28 -0.03 2.99
C VAL A 113 5.29 0.56 1.98
N SER A 114 5.63 0.46 0.71
CA SER A 114 4.86 0.98 -0.41
C SER A 114 4.84 -0.03 -1.55
N PRO A 115 3.93 0.07 -2.51
CA PRO A 115 3.91 -0.82 -3.66
C PRO A 115 5.09 -0.59 -4.62
N PHE A 116 5.85 0.49 -4.44
CA PHE A 116 7.04 0.77 -5.24
C PHE A 116 8.25 0.06 -4.62
N LEU A 117 8.35 -1.25 -4.84
CA LEU A 117 9.42 -2.08 -4.31
C LEU A 117 10.75 -1.79 -5.02
N PRO A 118 11.89 -1.84 -4.33
CA PRO A 118 13.19 -1.79 -5.00
C PRO A 118 13.30 -2.88 -6.06
N PRO A 119 13.87 -2.60 -7.25
CA PRO A 119 14.04 -3.60 -8.31
C PRO A 119 14.75 -4.85 -7.81
N LYS A 120 14.23 -6.03 -8.21
CA LYS A 120 14.73 -7.34 -7.79
C LYS A 120 14.63 -7.64 -6.29
N TYR A 121 13.86 -6.87 -5.57
CA TYR A 121 13.39 -7.17 -4.23
C TYR A 121 11.89 -7.47 -4.36
N PRO A 122 11.30 -8.28 -3.60
CA PRO A 122 11.66 -9.03 -2.41
C PRO A 122 11.92 -10.53 -2.67
N THR A 123 12.25 -11.26 -1.59
CA THR A 123 12.60 -12.67 -1.67
C THR A 123 11.42 -13.63 -1.49
N ARG A 124 10.43 -13.30 -0.66
CA ARG A 124 9.29 -14.18 -0.30
C ARG A 124 7.91 -13.63 -0.64
N LEU A 125 7.83 -12.40 -1.10
CA LEU A 125 6.54 -11.79 -1.46
C LEU A 125 5.95 -12.51 -2.68
N ALA A 126 4.71 -12.97 -2.57
CA ALA A 126 4.02 -13.65 -3.66
C ALA A 126 3.26 -12.67 -4.56
N ALA A 127 2.71 -11.60 -3.99
CA ALA A 127 1.98 -10.60 -4.78
C ALA A 127 1.91 -9.24 -4.10
N VAL A 128 1.77 -8.20 -4.93
CA VAL A 128 1.30 -6.86 -4.55
C VAL A 128 -0.12 -6.71 -5.06
N VAL A 129 -1.04 -6.38 -4.17
CA VAL A 129 -2.47 -6.29 -4.44
C VAL A 129 -2.92 -4.85 -4.26
N GLN A 130 -3.37 -4.20 -5.34
CA GLN A 130 -3.98 -2.89 -5.29
C GLN A 130 -5.48 -3.03 -5.09
N LEU A 131 -6.01 -2.43 -4.02
CA LEU A 131 -7.44 -2.30 -3.78
C LEU A 131 -8.02 -1.16 -4.63
N PRO A 132 -9.29 -1.26 -5.06
CA PRO A 132 -9.96 -0.18 -5.77
C PRO A 132 -10.18 1.01 -4.84
N TRP A 133 -10.35 2.18 -5.41
CA TRP A 133 -10.78 3.41 -4.77
C TRP A 133 -12.07 3.94 -5.39
N PRO A 134 -12.80 4.86 -4.74
CA PRO A 134 -14.00 5.47 -5.30
C PRO A 134 -13.70 6.20 -6.62
N VAL A 135 -14.45 5.90 -7.66
CA VAL A 135 -14.28 6.51 -9.00
C VAL A 135 -14.50 8.03 -8.97
N GLU A 136 -15.26 8.52 -8.00
CA GLU A 136 -15.51 9.94 -7.76
C GLU A 136 -14.21 10.70 -7.50
N TRP A 137 -13.23 10.07 -6.84
CA TRP A 137 -11.95 10.71 -6.52
C TRP A 137 -11.14 11.08 -7.76
N GLU A 138 -11.24 10.29 -8.84
CA GLU A 138 -10.62 10.65 -10.12
C GLU A 138 -11.35 11.82 -10.78
N ARG A 139 -12.70 11.85 -10.70
CA ARG A 139 -13.51 12.95 -11.21
C ARG A 139 -13.27 14.26 -10.45
N GLU A 140 -13.01 14.17 -9.15
CA GLU A 140 -12.62 15.28 -8.28
C GLU A 140 -11.16 15.69 -8.48
N GLN A 141 -10.43 15.07 -9.39
CA GLN A 141 -9.01 15.34 -9.69
C GLN A 141 -8.12 15.25 -8.44
N ARG A 142 -8.40 14.30 -7.55
CA ARG A 142 -7.59 14.09 -6.37
C ARG A 142 -6.18 13.63 -6.71
N GLU A 143 -5.27 13.87 -5.80
CA GLU A 143 -3.89 13.41 -5.88
C GLU A 143 -3.63 12.32 -4.83
N VAL A 144 -2.67 11.45 -5.14
CA VAL A 144 -2.16 10.46 -4.20
C VAL A 144 -0.75 10.85 -3.77
N ALA A 145 -0.49 10.76 -2.47
CA ALA A 145 0.83 10.93 -1.90
C ALA A 145 1.50 9.57 -1.68
N VAL A 146 2.67 9.40 -2.24
CA VAL A 146 3.54 8.23 -2.10
C VAL A 146 4.76 8.61 -1.27
N SER A 147 4.98 7.91 -0.17
CA SER A 147 6.14 8.17 0.70
C SER A 147 7.46 7.79 0.02
N LEU A 148 8.38 8.75 -0.06
CA LEU A 148 9.75 8.55 -0.51
C LEU A 148 10.72 8.42 0.67
N SER A 149 10.37 9.03 1.80
CA SER A 149 11.05 8.95 3.09
C SER A 149 10.05 9.24 4.21
N LEU A 150 10.50 9.22 5.45
CA LEU A 150 9.68 9.63 6.59
C LEU A 150 9.30 11.13 6.57
N CYS A 151 9.99 11.93 5.73
CA CYS A 151 9.82 13.38 5.64
C CYS A 151 9.43 13.86 4.24
N GLU A 152 9.22 12.96 3.28
CA GLU A 152 8.99 13.33 1.89
C GLU A 152 7.94 12.47 1.23
N CYS A 153 7.02 13.09 0.53
CA CYS A 153 6.03 12.44 -0.32
C CYS A 153 6.08 12.97 -1.74
N LEU A 154 5.98 12.07 -2.70
CA LEU A 154 5.70 12.41 -4.10
C LEU A 154 4.19 12.42 -4.31
N MET A 155 3.65 13.56 -4.75
CA MET A 155 2.22 13.70 -5.05
C MET A 155 2.00 13.58 -6.56
N LEU A 156 1.05 12.75 -6.94
CA LEU A 156 0.71 12.41 -8.32
C LEU A 156 -0.81 12.49 -8.52
N PRO A 157 -1.29 12.85 -9.74
CA PRO A 157 -2.70 12.72 -10.07
C PRO A 157 -3.17 11.28 -9.88
N LEU A 158 -4.29 11.10 -9.18
CA LEU A 158 -4.85 9.76 -8.92
C LEU A 158 -5.21 9.04 -10.21
N SER A 159 -5.69 9.75 -11.23
CA SER A 159 -6.00 9.21 -12.55
C SER A 159 -4.82 8.55 -13.27
N SER A 160 -3.58 8.95 -12.95
CA SER A 160 -2.37 8.37 -13.54
C SER A 160 -1.70 7.33 -12.63
N PHE A 161 -2.12 7.23 -11.37
CA PHE A 161 -1.42 6.41 -10.37
C PHE A 161 -1.38 4.92 -10.74
N LEU A 162 -2.50 4.38 -11.22
CA LEU A 162 -2.58 2.96 -11.56
C LEU A 162 -1.67 2.59 -12.74
N ASP A 163 -1.56 3.46 -13.73
CA ASP A 163 -0.68 3.23 -14.89
C ASP A 163 0.80 3.34 -14.49
N VAL A 164 1.13 4.29 -13.62
CA VAL A 164 2.47 4.37 -13.01
C VAL A 164 2.79 3.08 -12.25
N LEU A 165 1.85 2.60 -11.44
CA LEU A 165 2.06 1.40 -10.63
C LEU A 165 2.18 0.14 -11.50
N ARG A 166 1.38 -0.01 -12.55
CA ARG A 166 1.47 -1.12 -13.51
C ARG A 166 2.81 -1.14 -14.25
N GLU A 167 3.24 0.01 -14.77
CA GLU A 167 4.51 0.12 -15.46
C GLU A 167 5.68 -0.13 -14.51
N TYR A 168 5.58 0.37 -13.28
CA TYR A 168 6.58 0.11 -12.24
C TYR A 168 6.68 -1.37 -11.92
N ALA A 169 5.55 -2.03 -11.65
CA ALA A 169 5.51 -3.46 -11.35
C ALA A 169 6.13 -4.30 -12.47
N LYS A 170 5.76 -4.02 -13.71
CA LYS A 170 6.30 -4.70 -14.91
C LYS A 170 7.83 -4.62 -15.01
N ARG A 171 8.43 -3.53 -14.54
CA ARG A 171 9.87 -3.29 -14.68
C ARG A 171 10.69 -3.65 -13.46
N ALA A 172 10.11 -3.56 -12.27
CA ALA A 172 10.80 -3.66 -11.00
C ALA A 172 10.58 -4.98 -10.29
N TYR A 173 9.37 -5.56 -10.40
CA TYR A 173 9.07 -6.76 -9.62
C TYR A 173 9.83 -7.96 -10.18
N PRO A 174 10.37 -8.83 -9.30
CA PRO A 174 10.85 -10.15 -9.70
C PRO A 174 9.74 -10.97 -10.36
N ASP A 175 10.11 -11.89 -11.25
CA ASP A 175 9.17 -12.71 -12.03
C ASP A 175 8.18 -13.53 -11.16
N HIS A 176 8.57 -13.86 -9.93
CA HIS A 176 7.72 -14.60 -8.99
C HIS A 176 6.69 -13.72 -8.25
N VAL A 177 6.77 -12.39 -8.36
CA VAL A 177 5.85 -11.47 -7.69
C VAL A 177 4.74 -11.04 -8.64
N SER A 178 3.52 -11.45 -8.35
CA SER A 178 2.35 -11.04 -9.12
C SER A 178 1.91 -9.62 -8.75
N PHE A 179 1.42 -8.86 -9.73
CA PHE A 179 0.71 -7.60 -9.49
C PHE A 179 -0.77 -7.78 -9.81
N LEU A 180 -1.62 -7.56 -8.80
CA LEU A 180 -3.06 -7.73 -8.90
C LEU A 180 -3.78 -6.41 -8.63
N VAL A 181 -4.80 -6.12 -9.44
CA VAL A 181 -5.74 -5.02 -9.20
C VAL A 181 -7.10 -5.64 -8.94
N LEU A 182 -7.67 -5.41 -7.77
CA LEU A 182 -8.99 -5.94 -7.46
C LEU A 182 -10.09 -5.09 -8.12
N PRO A 183 -11.19 -5.73 -8.59
CA PRO A 183 -12.31 -5.03 -9.16
C PRO A 183 -13.07 -4.19 -8.12
N GLU A 184 -13.82 -3.21 -8.58
CA GLU A 184 -14.72 -2.41 -7.75
C GLU A 184 -15.62 -3.29 -6.86
N GLY A 185 -15.89 -2.78 -5.66
CA GLY A 185 -16.68 -3.50 -4.64
C GLY A 185 -15.94 -4.62 -3.91
N CYS A 186 -14.67 -4.88 -4.23
CA CYS A 186 -13.81 -5.78 -3.43
C CYS A 186 -13.12 -5.06 -2.28
N GLY A 187 -13.01 -3.73 -2.31
CA GLY A 187 -12.61 -2.91 -1.18
C GLY A 187 -13.85 -2.52 -0.40
N SER A 188 -14.07 -3.06 0.77
CA SER A 188 -15.06 -2.52 1.70
C SER A 188 -14.36 -1.56 2.64
N GLY A 189 -13.95 -0.42 2.14
CA GLY A 189 -13.74 0.72 3.00
C GLY A 189 -15.06 1.47 3.06
N SER A 190 -15.65 1.65 4.22
CA SER A 190 -16.40 2.85 4.44
C SER A 190 -15.37 3.97 4.40
N TYR A 191 -15.17 4.57 3.23
CA TYR A 191 -14.34 5.76 3.04
C TYR A 191 -14.97 7.00 3.73
N GLU A 192 -16.06 6.79 4.48
CA GLU A 192 -16.59 7.75 5.41
C GLU A 192 -15.61 7.91 6.57
N ARG A 193 -15.04 9.07 6.62
CA ARG A 193 -14.27 9.72 7.71
C ARG A 193 -14.36 9.01 9.08
N ARG A 194 -13.78 7.82 9.19
CA ARG A 194 -13.36 7.36 10.51
C ARG A 194 -11.99 7.97 10.75
N PRO A 195 -11.75 8.58 11.91
CA PRO A 195 -10.40 8.95 12.28
C PRO A 195 -9.52 7.71 12.11
N PHE A 196 -8.34 7.88 11.54
CA PHE A 196 -7.37 6.80 11.42
C PHE A 196 -7.22 6.12 12.79
N LEU A 197 -7.62 4.87 12.90
CA LEU A 197 -7.39 4.11 14.11
C LEU A 197 -5.90 3.79 14.16
N ASP A 198 -5.25 4.27 15.21
CA ASP A 198 -3.85 3.99 15.47
C ASP A 198 -3.71 2.51 15.88
N TYR A 199 -3.16 1.70 14.98
CA TYR A 199 -2.84 0.30 15.24
C TYR A 199 -1.43 0.12 15.83
N SER A 200 -0.76 1.20 16.25
CA SER A 200 0.60 1.14 16.79
C SER A 200 0.69 0.56 18.20
N HIS A 201 -0.43 0.43 18.91
CA HIS A 201 -0.48 -0.17 20.25
C HIS A 201 -1.48 -1.32 20.30
N GLY A 202 -1.00 -2.52 19.92
CA GLY A 202 -1.71 -3.77 20.13
C GLY A 202 -1.63 -4.22 21.59
N GLU A 203 -2.23 -3.51 22.52
CA GLU A 203 -2.60 -4.08 23.81
C GLU A 203 -3.88 -4.89 23.64
N ILE A 204 -3.71 -6.19 23.54
CA ILE A 204 -4.80 -7.15 23.69
C ILE A 204 -5.19 -7.17 25.18
N GLU A 205 -6.11 -6.31 25.57
CA GLU A 205 -6.87 -6.55 26.79
C GLU A 205 -7.71 -7.82 26.58
N ARG A 206 -7.21 -8.92 27.16
CA ARG A 206 -8.01 -10.13 27.34
C ARG A 206 -9.03 -9.83 28.43
N ASP A 207 -10.26 -9.57 28.04
CA ASP A 207 -11.39 -9.59 28.96
C ASP A 207 -11.42 -10.93 29.71
N LYS A 208 -10.97 -10.88 30.96
CA LYS A 208 -11.29 -11.87 31.97
C LYS A 208 -12.63 -11.48 32.57
N GLN A 209 -13.70 -11.89 31.95
CA GLN A 209 -15.00 -11.98 32.64
C GLN A 209 -15.66 -13.25 32.20
N ASN A 210 -15.51 -14.29 33.04
CA ASN A 210 -16.54 -15.24 33.40
C ASN A 210 -15.95 -16.20 34.44
N ALA A 211 -16.17 -15.87 35.69
CA ALA A 211 -16.30 -16.80 36.80
C ALA A 211 -17.70 -16.60 37.39
#